data_c965626310302ddbd546a902083b1bc5
#
_entry.id   c965626310302ddbd546a902083b1bc5
#
_cell.length_a   1.000
_cell.length_b   1.000
_cell.length_c   1.000
_cell.angle_alpha   90.00
_cell.angle_beta   90.00
_cell.angle_gamma   90.00
#
_symmetry.space_group_name_H-M   'P 1'
#
loop_
_entity.id
_entity.type
_entity.pdbx_description
1 polymer ?
#
loop_
_entity_poly.entity_id
_entity_poly.type
_entity_poly.pdbx_seq_one_letter_code
_entity_poly.pdbx_strand_id
1 'polypeptide(L)'
;EQIKSAYRKLSMIYHPDRNRNNPEATAKIQKINSTYEILGDEGRRKLYDMKNLRGNMFDERNTVDQHDIFNFLNGSVGMRGAQNMRNMYFKRNTIQKPVSIVKTIEIDIEKAYTGCTLPVEIKRMIVEGNIQREEMETLYVPISEGIDDNEIIILKGKGNIIDESNKGDLKIFIRIKNNTEFTRNGLDLTFHKTISLKEALCGFSFDLKYIDGRTFKINNGNGNVISANYKKMIPSMGMKREDHTGNLIINFNVTFPERLTEEQVKIIEDVL
;
A
#
# COMPACT_ATOMS: atom_id res chain seq x y z
N GLU A 1 12.34 13.67 -24.99
CA GLU A 1 10.97 14.03 -25.36
C GLU A 1 10.33 12.99 -26.30
N GLN A 2 10.98 12.60 -27.44
CA GLN A 2 10.44 11.61 -28.39
C GLN A 2 10.15 10.25 -27.74
N ILE A 3 11.06 9.73 -26.91
CA ILE A 3 10.88 8.45 -26.18
C ILE A 3 9.68 8.51 -25.24
N LYS A 4 9.52 9.61 -24.52
CA LYS A 4 8.40 9.85 -23.59
C LYS A 4 7.05 9.93 -24.31
N SER A 5 7.05 10.57 -25.49
CA SER A 5 5.88 10.66 -26.35
C SER A 5 5.47 9.29 -26.93
N ALA A 6 6.46 8.51 -27.41
CA ALA A 6 6.24 7.15 -27.91
C ALA A 6 5.70 6.22 -26.81
N TYR A 7 6.29 6.27 -25.61
CA TYR A 7 5.81 5.51 -24.45
C TYR A 7 4.35 5.79 -24.12
N ARG A 8 3.96 7.08 -24.04
CA ARG A 8 2.54 7.47 -23.77
C ARG A 8 1.58 6.91 -24.81
N LYS A 9 1.94 7.02 -26.12
CA LYS A 9 1.09 6.48 -27.20
C LYS A 9 0.93 4.97 -27.11
N LEU A 10 2.02 4.24 -26.93
CA LEU A 10 1.99 2.77 -26.86
C LEU A 10 1.31 2.27 -25.59
N SER A 11 1.53 2.91 -24.46
CA SER A 11 0.83 2.59 -23.21
C SER A 11 -0.68 2.77 -23.29
N MET A 12 -1.15 3.78 -24.05
CA MET A 12 -2.57 4.00 -24.30
C MET A 12 -3.19 2.94 -25.21
N ILE A 13 -2.44 2.49 -26.24
CA ILE A 13 -2.88 1.47 -27.18
C ILE A 13 -2.99 0.11 -26.50
N TYR A 14 -1.98 -0.28 -25.70
CA TYR A 14 -1.90 -1.59 -25.06
C TYR A 14 -2.32 -1.59 -23.59
N HIS A 15 -3.07 -0.56 -23.15
CA HIS A 15 -3.56 -0.48 -21.78
C HIS A 15 -4.44 -1.68 -21.41
N PRO A 16 -4.25 -2.31 -20.24
CA PRO A 16 -5.01 -3.51 -19.85
C PRO A 16 -6.52 -3.28 -19.79
N ASP A 17 -6.98 -2.06 -19.41
CA ASP A 17 -8.41 -1.75 -19.38
C ASP A 17 -9.07 -1.70 -20.79
N ARG A 18 -8.28 -1.39 -21.81
CA ARG A 18 -8.75 -1.37 -23.19
C ARG A 18 -8.62 -2.72 -23.91
N ASN A 19 -7.75 -3.58 -23.42
CA ASN A 19 -7.42 -4.86 -24.01
C ASN A 19 -7.68 -6.01 -23.00
N ARG A 20 -8.83 -5.97 -22.34
CA ARG A 20 -9.25 -7.02 -21.39
C ARG A 20 -9.25 -8.36 -22.09
N ASN A 21 -8.59 -9.37 -21.50
CA ASN A 21 -8.45 -10.74 -22.01
C ASN A 21 -7.57 -10.91 -23.27
N ASN A 22 -6.70 -9.95 -23.60
CA ASN A 22 -5.74 -10.13 -24.69
C ASN A 22 -4.32 -10.38 -24.13
N PRO A 23 -3.82 -11.63 -24.09
CA PRO A 23 -2.50 -11.96 -23.55
C PRO A 23 -1.35 -11.30 -24.34
N GLU A 24 -1.53 -11.10 -25.66
CA GLU A 24 -0.53 -10.39 -26.47
C GLU A 24 -0.39 -8.92 -26.08
N ALA A 25 -1.50 -8.25 -25.77
CA ALA A 25 -1.47 -6.86 -25.32
C ALA A 25 -0.79 -6.75 -23.95
N THR A 26 -1.01 -7.73 -23.07
CA THR A 26 -0.34 -7.79 -21.75
C THR A 26 1.17 -7.98 -21.91
N ALA A 27 1.61 -8.90 -22.78
CA ALA A 27 3.03 -9.07 -23.06
C ALA A 27 3.67 -7.84 -23.68
N LYS A 28 2.95 -7.17 -24.60
CA LYS A 28 3.43 -5.92 -25.23
C LYS A 28 3.57 -4.78 -24.23
N ILE A 29 2.59 -4.56 -23.34
CA ILE A 29 2.69 -3.49 -22.34
C ILE A 29 3.83 -3.73 -21.33
N GLN A 30 4.06 -4.97 -20.93
CA GLN A 30 5.21 -5.31 -20.09
C GLN A 30 6.54 -4.98 -20.78
N LYS A 31 6.67 -5.33 -22.07
CA LYS A 31 7.87 -5.00 -22.87
C LYS A 31 8.05 -3.49 -23.07
N ILE A 32 6.97 -2.74 -23.26
CA ILE A 32 6.99 -1.28 -23.39
C ILE A 32 7.45 -0.64 -22.09
N ASN A 33 6.95 -1.10 -20.94
CA ASN A 33 7.32 -0.60 -19.62
C ASN A 33 8.79 -0.86 -19.32
N SER A 34 9.29 -2.09 -19.52
CA SER A 34 10.69 -2.44 -19.31
C SER A 34 11.65 -1.67 -20.23
N THR A 35 11.23 -1.44 -21.48
CA THR A 35 12.02 -0.63 -22.44
C THR A 35 12.07 0.85 -22.01
N TYR A 36 10.95 1.41 -21.56
CA TYR A 36 10.90 2.78 -21.07
C TYR A 36 11.70 2.97 -19.79
N GLU A 37 11.73 2.00 -18.91
CA GLU A 37 12.55 2.02 -17.69
C GLU A 37 14.05 2.18 -17.99
N ILE A 38 14.52 1.61 -19.10
CA ILE A 38 15.90 1.72 -19.56
C ILE A 38 16.14 3.03 -20.32
N LEU A 39 15.28 3.35 -21.29
CA LEU A 39 15.49 4.47 -22.23
C LEU A 39 14.95 5.81 -21.70
N GLY A 40 14.08 5.80 -20.70
CA GLY A 40 13.47 7.00 -20.11
C GLY A 40 14.43 7.78 -19.18
N ASP A 41 15.42 7.12 -18.65
CA ASP A 41 16.48 7.71 -17.83
C ASP A 41 17.76 7.89 -18.65
N GLU A 42 18.33 9.10 -18.63
CA GLU A 42 19.50 9.44 -19.44
C GLU A 42 20.75 8.62 -19.07
N GLY A 43 20.92 8.32 -17.79
CA GLY A 43 22.03 7.51 -17.30
C GLY A 43 21.95 6.05 -17.74
N ARG A 44 20.78 5.45 -17.60
CA ARG A 44 20.48 4.06 -18.03
C ARG A 44 20.58 3.92 -19.54
N ARG A 45 20.08 4.90 -20.27
CA ARG A 45 20.19 4.95 -21.73
C ARG A 45 21.64 5.00 -22.20
N LYS A 46 22.50 5.86 -21.62
CA LYS A 46 23.92 5.92 -21.96
C LYS A 46 24.62 4.58 -21.71
N LEU A 47 24.27 3.87 -20.64
CA LEU A 47 24.81 2.55 -20.36
C LEU A 47 24.35 1.51 -21.41
N TYR A 48 23.09 1.55 -21.81
CA TYR A 48 22.54 0.69 -22.85
C TYR A 48 23.19 0.96 -24.21
N ASP A 49 23.34 2.22 -24.60
CA ASP A 49 23.97 2.62 -25.85
C ASP A 49 25.48 2.23 -25.89
N MET A 50 26.22 2.38 -24.78
CA MET A 50 27.60 1.93 -24.66
C MET A 50 27.74 0.39 -24.80
N LYS A 51 26.80 -0.37 -24.28
CA LYS A 51 26.76 -1.83 -24.40
C LYS A 51 26.54 -2.25 -25.85
N ASN A 52 25.62 -1.61 -26.56
CA ASN A 52 25.31 -1.89 -27.96
C ASN A 52 26.48 -1.51 -28.92
N LEU A 53 27.21 -0.44 -28.64
CA LEU A 53 28.39 -0.05 -29.38
C LEU A 53 29.54 -1.08 -29.24
N ARG A 54 29.63 -1.76 -28.08
CA ARG A 54 30.60 -2.85 -27.88
C ARG A 54 30.16 -4.22 -28.41
N GLY A 55 28.82 -4.46 -28.46
CA GLY A 55 28.24 -5.71 -28.92
C GLY A 55 28.36 -5.98 -30.42
N ASN A 56 28.58 -4.97 -31.24
CA ASN A 56 28.76 -5.12 -32.69
C ASN A 56 30.10 -5.77 -33.10
N MET A 57 30.93 -6.20 -32.17
CA MET A 57 32.19 -6.89 -32.47
C MET A 57 32.15 -8.42 -32.34
N PHE A 58 31.07 -8.98 -31.78
CA PHE A 58 30.96 -10.44 -31.63
C PHE A 58 29.48 -10.91 -31.74
N ASP A 59 29.22 -11.58 -32.86
CA ASP A 59 28.22 -12.63 -33.12
C ASP A 59 26.73 -12.32 -33.14
N GLU A 60 26.15 -12.53 -34.35
CA GLU A 60 24.71 -12.38 -34.72
C GLU A 60 23.76 -13.45 -34.10
N ARG A 61 24.13 -14.21 -33.08
CA ARG A 61 23.36 -15.36 -32.60
C ARG A 61 22.85 -15.30 -31.15
N ASN A 62 23.02 -14.20 -30.44
CA ASN A 62 22.48 -14.10 -29.07
C ASN A 62 21.43 -13.00 -28.98
N THR A 63 20.17 -13.38 -29.07
CA THR A 63 19.04 -12.58 -28.55
C THR A 63 19.29 -12.38 -27.06
N VAL A 64 19.66 -11.16 -26.66
CA VAL A 64 19.90 -10.80 -25.27
C VAL A 64 18.56 -10.94 -24.51
N ASP A 65 18.47 -11.96 -23.67
CA ASP A 65 17.31 -12.22 -22.85
C ASP A 65 17.11 -11.07 -21.84
N GLN A 66 15.86 -10.67 -21.62
CA GLN A 66 15.52 -9.58 -20.69
C GLN A 66 16.04 -9.82 -19.28
N HIS A 67 16.23 -11.11 -18.93
CA HIS A 67 16.78 -11.53 -17.65
C HIS A 67 18.25 -11.17 -17.47
N ASP A 68 19.02 -11.17 -18.54
CA ASP A 68 20.45 -10.82 -18.52
C ASP A 68 20.68 -9.31 -18.31
N ILE A 69 19.80 -8.49 -18.87
CA ILE A 69 19.86 -7.03 -18.67
C ILE A 69 19.49 -6.67 -17.23
N PHE A 70 18.48 -7.33 -16.68
CA PHE A 70 18.05 -7.13 -15.30
C PHE A 70 19.13 -7.60 -14.29
N ASN A 71 19.74 -8.75 -14.52
CA ASN A 71 20.83 -9.28 -13.69
C ASN A 71 22.10 -8.44 -13.77
N PHE A 72 22.38 -7.85 -14.94
CA PHE A 72 23.51 -6.92 -15.10
C PHE A 72 23.29 -5.59 -14.37
N LEU A 73 22.06 -5.06 -14.39
CA LEU A 73 21.69 -3.84 -13.66
C LEU A 73 21.67 -4.04 -12.14
N ASN A 74 21.35 -5.26 -11.69
CA ASN A 74 21.33 -5.61 -10.26
C ASN A 74 22.67 -6.14 -9.72
N GLY A 75 23.72 -6.20 -10.53
CA GLY A 75 25.08 -6.55 -10.09
C GLY A 75 25.31 -8.04 -9.80
N SER A 76 24.44 -8.95 -10.31
CA SER A 76 24.44 -10.38 -9.95
C SER A 76 25.18 -11.31 -10.90
N VAL A 77 25.89 -10.80 -11.92
CA VAL A 77 26.67 -11.68 -12.82
C VAL A 77 28.14 -11.59 -12.50
N GLY A 78 28.65 -12.65 -11.86
CA GLY A 78 30.07 -12.87 -11.62
C GLY A 78 30.84 -13.04 -12.92
N MET A 79 31.45 -12.01 -13.42
CA MET A 79 32.42 -12.07 -14.52
C MET A 79 33.85 -12.22 -13.96
N ARG A 80 34.37 -13.45 -13.94
CA ARG A 80 35.81 -13.74 -13.85
C ARG A 80 36.53 -13.16 -15.08
N GLY A 81 36.91 -11.89 -15.06
CA GLY A 81 37.67 -11.29 -16.15
C GLY A 81 37.75 -9.77 -16.17
N ALA A 82 36.90 -9.08 -15.41
CA ALA A 82 36.82 -7.62 -15.43
C ALA A 82 37.51 -6.93 -14.23
N GLN A 83 38.27 -7.66 -13.42
CA GLN A 83 38.89 -7.10 -12.20
C GLN A 83 39.87 -5.96 -12.45
N ASN A 84 40.56 -5.92 -13.62
CA ASN A 84 41.52 -4.86 -13.92
C ASN A 84 40.90 -3.60 -14.57
N MET A 85 39.70 -3.67 -15.13
CA MET A 85 39.03 -2.48 -15.70
C MET A 85 38.11 -1.76 -14.70
N ARG A 86 37.66 -2.44 -13.65
CA ARG A 86 36.81 -1.87 -12.59
C ARG A 86 37.52 -0.79 -11.77
N ASN A 87 38.83 -0.91 -11.58
CA ASN A 87 39.58 0.05 -10.78
C ASN A 87 39.91 1.37 -11.50
N MET A 88 39.74 1.47 -12.83
CA MET A 88 40.14 2.67 -13.58
C MET A 88 38.98 3.64 -13.87
N TYR A 89 37.70 3.19 -13.85
CA TYR A 89 36.56 4.03 -14.21
C TYR A 89 35.59 4.31 -13.09
N PHE A 90 35.66 3.63 -11.92
CA PHE A 90 34.77 3.83 -10.78
C PHE A 90 35.40 4.57 -9.59
N LYS A 91 36.46 5.33 -9.81
CA LYS A 91 36.98 6.29 -8.83
C LYS A 91 36.22 7.64 -8.90
N ARG A 92 34.92 7.62 -9.27
CA ARG A 92 34.00 8.67 -8.90
C ARG A 92 33.27 8.17 -7.68
N ASN A 93 33.52 8.83 -6.56
CA ASN A 93 32.85 8.70 -5.28
C ASN A 93 31.32 8.76 -5.44
N THR A 94 30.70 7.72 -5.96
CA THR A 94 29.31 7.43 -5.61
C THR A 94 29.39 6.86 -4.21
N ILE A 95 29.15 7.71 -3.22
CA ILE A 95 28.89 7.30 -1.85
C ILE A 95 27.75 6.26 -1.93
N GLN A 96 28.13 4.97 -1.92
CA GLN A 96 27.13 3.91 -1.94
C GLN A 96 26.44 3.96 -0.56
N LYS A 97 25.22 4.48 -0.56
CA LYS A 97 24.40 4.50 0.67
C LYS A 97 24.25 3.08 1.18
N PRO A 98 24.46 2.84 2.48
CA PRO A 98 24.31 1.50 3.05
C PRO A 98 22.91 0.93 2.79
N VAL A 99 22.82 -0.39 2.67
CA VAL A 99 21.53 -1.08 2.51
C VAL A 99 20.59 -0.67 3.63
N SER A 100 19.37 -0.27 3.27
CA SER A 100 18.34 0.10 4.23
C SER A 100 17.93 -1.10 5.08
N ILE A 101 17.72 -0.87 6.37
CA ILE A 101 17.07 -1.85 7.25
C ILE A 101 15.57 -1.81 6.94
N VAL A 102 14.98 -2.98 6.79
CA VAL A 102 13.53 -3.13 6.55
C VAL A 102 12.91 -3.86 7.74
N LYS A 103 11.85 -3.31 8.30
CA LYS A 103 11.09 -3.91 9.39
C LYS A 103 9.59 -3.79 9.14
N THR A 104 8.82 -4.80 9.51
CA THR A 104 7.35 -4.76 9.47
C THR A 104 6.84 -4.67 10.89
N ILE A 105 5.86 -3.81 11.12
CA ILE A 105 5.20 -3.63 12.42
C ILE A 105 3.70 -3.82 12.23
N GLU A 106 3.10 -4.65 13.09
CA GLU A 106 1.66 -4.82 13.17
C GLU A 106 1.10 -3.86 14.22
N ILE A 107 0.02 -3.17 13.87
CA ILE A 107 -0.74 -2.29 14.77
C ILE A 107 -2.22 -2.62 14.66
N ASP A 108 -2.95 -2.45 15.76
CA ASP A 108 -4.41 -2.55 15.73
C ASP A 108 -5.02 -1.32 15.07
N ILE A 109 -6.19 -1.49 14.47
CA ILE A 109 -6.89 -0.41 13.75
C ILE A 109 -7.21 0.78 14.67
N GLU A 110 -7.39 0.56 15.97
CA GLU A 110 -7.60 1.60 16.97
C GLU A 110 -6.37 2.53 17.09
N LYS A 111 -5.16 1.96 17.02
CA LYS A 111 -3.91 2.73 16.98
C LYS A 111 -3.74 3.49 15.67
N ALA A 112 -4.18 2.90 14.57
CA ALA A 112 -4.21 3.61 13.29
C ALA A 112 -5.23 4.75 13.28
N TYR A 113 -6.33 4.61 14.05
CA TYR A 113 -7.35 5.66 14.21
C TYR A 113 -6.84 6.84 15.06
N THR A 114 -6.23 6.56 16.21
CA THR A 114 -5.81 7.59 17.16
C THR A 114 -4.42 8.15 16.92
N GLY A 115 -3.62 7.46 16.10
CA GLY A 115 -2.18 7.66 16.05
C GLY A 115 -1.51 7.19 17.35
N CYS A 116 -0.24 6.91 17.29
CA CYS A 116 0.56 6.53 18.47
C CYS A 116 2.06 6.65 18.21
N THR A 117 2.85 6.52 19.25
CA THR A 117 4.31 6.36 19.10
C THR A 117 4.70 4.99 19.62
N LEU A 118 5.39 4.20 18.78
CA LEU A 118 5.79 2.84 19.14
C LEU A 118 7.30 2.72 19.29
N PRO A 119 7.80 2.04 20.35
CA PRO A 119 9.19 1.66 20.46
C PRO A 119 9.49 0.54 19.46
N VAL A 120 10.50 0.73 18.64
CA VAL A 120 10.95 -0.24 17.62
C VAL A 120 12.40 -0.55 17.84
N GLU A 121 12.70 -1.77 18.24
CA GLU A 121 14.07 -2.24 18.35
C GLU A 121 14.61 -2.59 16.96
N ILE A 122 15.76 -2.07 16.64
CA ILE A 122 16.50 -2.39 15.43
C ILE A 122 17.88 -2.90 15.77
N LYS A 123 18.37 -3.79 14.93
CA LYS A 123 19.76 -4.25 14.93
C LYS A 123 20.44 -3.62 13.74
N ARG A 124 21.39 -2.74 13.97
CA ARG A 124 22.13 -2.07 12.92
C ARG A 124 23.61 -2.43 12.95
N MET A 125 24.21 -2.39 11.79
CA MET A 125 25.64 -2.60 11.62
C MET A 125 26.36 -1.26 11.59
N ILE A 126 27.42 -1.14 12.37
CA ILE A 126 28.28 0.04 12.43
C ILE A 126 29.68 -0.39 12.02
N VAL A 127 30.25 0.33 11.05
CA VAL A 127 31.62 0.11 10.56
C VAL A 127 32.49 1.26 11.04
N GLU A 128 33.48 0.95 11.88
CA GLU A 128 34.47 1.89 12.38
C GLU A 128 35.86 1.46 11.88
N GLY A 129 36.33 2.07 10.77
CA GLY A 129 37.54 1.63 10.10
C GLY A 129 37.41 0.21 9.53
N ASN A 130 38.19 -0.74 10.06
CA ASN A 130 38.13 -2.16 9.65
C ASN A 130 37.31 -3.04 10.60
N ILE A 131 36.68 -2.47 11.61
CA ILE A 131 35.91 -3.20 12.61
C ILE A 131 34.42 -3.02 12.30
N GLN A 132 33.71 -4.15 12.21
CA GLN A 132 32.26 -4.17 12.13
C GLN A 132 31.69 -4.60 13.48
N ARG A 133 30.76 -3.80 14.01
CA ARG A 133 30.02 -4.14 15.22
C ARG A 133 28.52 -4.04 14.97
N GLU A 134 27.78 -4.86 15.69
CA GLU A 134 26.32 -4.80 15.73
C GLU A 134 25.88 -4.01 16.95
N GLU A 135 24.90 -3.16 16.76
CA GLU A 135 24.30 -2.36 17.83
C GLU A 135 22.78 -2.54 17.82
N MET A 136 22.22 -2.72 19.00
CA MET A 136 20.77 -2.70 19.21
C MET A 136 20.37 -1.27 19.61
N GLU A 137 19.44 -0.67 18.87
CA GLU A 137 18.89 0.65 19.18
C GLU A 137 17.37 0.57 19.22
N THR A 138 16.76 1.19 20.23
CA THR A 138 15.30 1.37 20.29
C THR A 138 14.95 2.75 19.78
N LEU A 139 14.18 2.79 18.69
CA LEU A 139 13.69 4.02 18.09
C LEU A 139 12.20 4.20 18.40
N TYR A 140 11.82 5.40 18.77
CA TYR A 140 10.41 5.77 18.96
C TYR A 140 9.85 6.27 17.63
N VAL A 141 8.96 5.49 17.03
CA VAL A 141 8.42 5.74 15.69
C VAL A 141 7.04 6.33 15.82
N PRO A 142 6.82 7.57 15.36
CA PRO A 142 5.49 8.17 15.34
C PRO A 142 4.66 7.54 14.22
N ILE A 143 3.49 7.05 14.57
CA ILE A 143 2.45 6.54 13.68
C ILE A 143 1.37 7.61 13.58
N SER A 144 1.17 8.15 12.40
CA SER A 144 0.15 9.19 12.17
C SER A 144 -1.26 8.62 12.23
N GLU A 145 -2.22 9.44 12.69
CA GLU A 145 -3.65 9.12 12.56
C GLU A 145 -4.02 8.88 11.08
N GLY A 146 -4.84 7.87 10.84
CA GLY A 146 -5.29 7.52 9.49
C GLY A 146 -4.26 6.84 8.62
N ILE A 147 -3.13 6.39 9.17
CA ILE A 147 -2.12 5.63 8.41
C ILE A 147 -2.77 4.45 7.67
N ASP A 148 -2.31 4.16 6.44
CA ASP A 148 -2.86 3.08 5.63
C ASP A 148 -2.11 1.76 5.83
N ASP A 149 -2.81 0.64 5.55
CA ASP A 149 -2.15 -0.66 5.52
C ASP A 149 -1.10 -0.69 4.41
N ASN A 150 0.04 -1.31 4.69
CA ASN A 150 1.24 -1.34 3.84
C ASN A 150 1.92 0.02 3.62
N GLU A 151 1.56 1.05 4.34
CA GLU A 151 2.26 2.33 4.29
C GLU A 151 3.69 2.20 4.84
N ILE A 152 4.61 2.97 4.26
CA ILE A 152 6.04 2.88 4.59
C ILE A 152 6.47 4.17 5.30
N ILE A 153 6.98 4.01 6.52
CA ILE A 153 7.63 5.09 7.26
C ILE A 153 9.14 4.98 7.02
N ILE A 154 9.76 6.07 6.54
CA ILE A 154 11.19 6.13 6.27
C ILE A 154 11.88 7.02 7.29
N LEU A 155 12.71 6.44 8.13
CA LEU A 155 13.58 7.15 9.05
C LEU A 155 14.96 7.27 8.42
N LYS A 156 15.26 8.47 7.89
CA LYS A 156 16.52 8.75 7.20
C LYS A 156 17.71 8.68 8.16
N GLY A 157 18.77 7.99 7.73
CA GLY A 157 20.02 7.86 8.51
C GLY A 157 19.93 7.00 9.76
N LYS A 158 18.81 6.27 9.97
CA LYS A 158 18.58 5.39 11.14
C LYS A 158 18.83 3.91 10.83
N GLY A 159 19.41 3.58 9.69
CA GLY A 159 19.83 2.24 9.31
C GLY A 159 21.30 1.95 9.64
N ASN A 160 21.94 1.12 8.83
CA ASN A 160 23.34 0.77 8.95
C ASN A 160 24.26 1.99 8.77
N ILE A 161 25.38 2.04 9.47
CA ILE A 161 26.34 3.12 9.46
C ILE A 161 27.69 2.58 8.91
N ILE A 162 28.17 3.16 7.81
CA ILE A 162 29.52 2.88 7.30
C ILE A 162 30.51 3.94 7.78
N ASP A 163 30.08 5.18 7.84
CA ASP A 163 30.83 6.32 8.39
C ASP A 163 29.85 7.43 8.82
N GLU A 164 30.34 8.51 9.42
CA GLU A 164 29.50 9.61 9.90
C GLU A 164 28.66 10.27 8.80
N SER A 165 29.15 10.30 7.58
CA SER A 165 28.51 10.91 6.41
C SER A 165 27.65 9.91 5.62
N ASN A 166 27.82 8.61 5.84
CA ASN A 166 27.23 7.54 5.04
C ASN A 166 26.39 6.59 5.88
N LYS A 167 25.16 7.03 6.18
CA LYS A 167 24.17 6.32 6.98
C LYS A 167 23.03 5.82 6.11
N GLY A 168 22.64 4.57 6.28
CA GLY A 168 21.48 3.97 5.65
C GLY A 168 20.16 4.44 6.25
N ASP A 169 19.06 4.10 5.62
CA ASP A 169 17.73 4.41 6.12
C ASP A 169 17.11 3.17 6.79
N LEU A 170 16.19 3.42 7.73
CA LEU A 170 15.28 2.42 8.24
C LEU A 170 13.92 2.59 7.56
N LYS A 171 13.40 1.53 6.95
CA LYS A 171 12.09 1.47 6.31
C LYS A 171 11.18 0.57 7.13
N ILE A 172 10.06 1.11 7.57
CA ILE A 172 9.09 0.41 8.41
C ILE A 172 7.80 0.26 7.62
N PHE A 173 7.40 -0.97 7.36
CA PHE A 173 6.12 -1.31 6.76
C PHE A 173 5.09 -1.47 7.86
N ILE A 174 3.97 -0.77 7.74
CA ILE A 174 2.87 -0.85 8.68
C ILE A 174 1.88 -1.91 8.19
N ARG A 175 1.51 -2.82 9.09
CA ARG A 175 0.42 -3.77 8.89
C ARG A 175 -0.68 -3.47 9.88
N ILE A 176 -1.91 -3.27 9.36
CA ILE A 176 -3.07 -2.97 10.20
C ILE A 176 -3.86 -4.25 10.43
N LYS A 177 -3.99 -4.62 11.71
CA LYS A 177 -4.87 -5.69 12.14
C LYS A 177 -6.21 -5.12 12.58
N ASN A 178 -7.26 -5.57 11.92
CA ASN A 178 -8.62 -5.16 12.28
C ASN A 178 -9.33 -6.25 13.06
N ASN A 179 -9.49 -6.02 14.36
CA ASN A 179 -10.24 -6.89 15.28
C ASN A 179 -11.60 -6.30 15.66
N THR A 180 -12.06 -5.26 14.93
CA THR A 180 -13.31 -4.55 15.23
C THR A 180 -14.43 -4.96 14.25
N GLU A 181 -15.65 -4.55 14.55
CA GLU A 181 -16.82 -4.73 13.67
C GLU A 181 -16.86 -3.70 12.51
N PHE A 182 -15.89 -2.77 12.46
CA PHE A 182 -15.82 -1.76 11.43
C PHE A 182 -14.99 -2.24 10.24
N THR A 183 -15.48 -1.99 9.04
CA THR A 183 -14.70 -2.16 7.81
C THR A 183 -14.22 -0.80 7.34
N ARG A 184 -12.93 -0.64 7.14
CA ARG A 184 -12.33 0.59 6.64
C ARG A 184 -12.33 0.62 5.11
N ASN A 185 -12.75 1.75 4.52
CA ASN A 185 -12.65 2.01 3.09
C ASN A 185 -12.11 3.44 2.88
N GLY A 186 -10.82 3.55 2.63
CA GLY A 186 -10.12 4.84 2.64
C GLY A 186 -10.19 5.49 4.02
N LEU A 187 -10.85 6.66 4.12
CA LEU A 187 -11.10 7.32 5.40
C LEU A 187 -12.47 6.98 6.00
N ASP A 188 -13.37 6.37 5.23
CA ASP A 188 -14.69 5.99 5.74
C ASP A 188 -14.64 4.69 6.54
N LEU A 189 -15.46 4.62 7.58
CA LEU A 189 -15.70 3.43 8.38
C LEU A 189 -17.11 2.92 8.11
N THR A 190 -17.25 1.64 7.82
CA THR A 190 -18.55 0.99 7.61
C THR A 190 -18.83 0.03 8.74
N PHE A 191 -20.03 0.14 9.32
CA PHE A 191 -20.56 -0.76 10.34
C PHE A 191 -21.83 -1.42 9.80
N HIS A 192 -21.97 -2.73 10.00
CA HIS A 192 -23.14 -3.49 9.57
C HIS A 192 -24.03 -3.81 10.75
N LYS A 193 -25.29 -3.37 10.69
CA LYS A 193 -26.30 -3.64 11.72
C LYS A 193 -27.47 -4.42 11.13
N THR A 194 -27.72 -5.60 11.67
CA THR A 194 -28.95 -6.34 11.37
C THR A 194 -30.04 -5.93 12.33
N ILE A 195 -31.20 -5.62 11.79
CA ILE A 195 -32.43 -5.27 12.52
C ILE A 195 -33.60 -6.13 12.01
N SER A 196 -34.56 -6.37 12.85
CA SER A 196 -35.82 -7.07 12.46
C SER A 196 -36.73 -6.15 11.66
N LEU A 197 -37.68 -6.73 10.91
CA LEU A 197 -38.73 -5.95 10.22
C LEU A 197 -39.53 -5.08 11.21
N LYS A 198 -39.82 -5.59 12.39
CA LYS A 198 -40.50 -4.82 13.46
C LYS A 198 -39.70 -3.56 13.83
N GLU A 199 -38.41 -3.70 14.05
CA GLU A 199 -37.53 -2.56 14.37
C GLU A 199 -37.44 -1.59 13.20
N ALA A 200 -37.37 -2.12 11.96
CA ALA A 200 -37.32 -1.29 10.76
C ALA A 200 -38.58 -0.42 10.58
N LEU A 201 -39.75 -0.91 10.99
CA LEU A 201 -41.03 -0.20 10.87
C LEU A 201 -41.36 0.66 12.11
N CYS A 202 -41.09 0.14 13.31
CA CYS A 202 -41.52 0.78 14.57
C CYS A 202 -40.42 1.61 15.24
N GLY A 203 -39.20 1.57 14.73
CA GLY A 203 -38.05 2.22 15.32
C GLY A 203 -37.26 1.30 16.25
N PHE A 204 -36.01 1.70 16.52
CA PHE A 204 -35.06 0.96 17.35
C PHE A 204 -34.10 1.88 18.09
N SER A 205 -33.42 1.33 19.06
CA SER A 205 -32.30 1.95 19.73
C SER A 205 -31.26 0.88 20.07
N PHE A 206 -29.98 1.14 19.80
CA PHE A 206 -28.88 0.29 20.21
C PHE A 206 -27.63 1.11 20.55
N ASP A 207 -26.77 0.50 21.35
CA ASP A 207 -25.48 1.09 21.72
C ASP A 207 -24.41 0.60 20.74
N LEU A 208 -23.71 1.54 20.09
CA LEU A 208 -22.60 1.29 19.21
C LEU A 208 -21.29 1.57 19.96
N LYS A 209 -20.51 0.51 20.23
CA LYS A 209 -19.15 0.67 20.73
C LYS A 209 -18.26 1.10 19.57
N TYR A 210 -17.78 2.33 19.64
CA TYR A 210 -17.01 2.93 18.57
C TYR A 210 -15.53 2.50 18.62
N ILE A 211 -14.79 2.75 17.52
CA ILE A 211 -13.40 2.33 17.35
C ILE A 211 -12.45 2.92 18.40
N ASP A 212 -12.77 4.04 18.99
CA ASP A 212 -11.98 4.69 20.05
C ASP A 212 -12.41 4.27 21.47
N GLY A 213 -13.31 3.29 21.58
CA GLY A 213 -13.82 2.77 22.83
C GLY A 213 -15.01 3.54 23.40
N ARG A 214 -15.39 4.70 22.84
CA ARG A 214 -16.61 5.42 23.24
C ARG A 214 -17.85 4.64 22.80
N THR A 215 -18.95 4.83 23.52
CA THR A 215 -20.25 4.22 23.17
C THR A 215 -21.22 5.31 22.73
N PHE A 216 -21.80 5.15 21.56
CA PHE A 216 -22.82 6.03 21.01
C PHE A 216 -24.17 5.34 20.98
N LYS A 217 -25.22 6.01 21.46
CA LYS A 217 -26.56 5.54 21.34
C LYS A 217 -27.15 5.92 19.98
N ILE A 218 -27.35 4.92 19.14
CA ILE A 218 -27.99 5.09 17.84
C ILE A 218 -29.47 4.78 17.98
N ASN A 219 -30.30 5.74 17.63
CA ASN A 219 -31.74 5.55 17.65
C ASN A 219 -32.36 5.94 16.29
N ASN A 220 -33.48 5.30 16.00
CA ASN A 220 -34.37 5.68 14.92
C ASN A 220 -35.74 5.94 15.58
N GLY A 221 -36.15 7.22 15.55
CA GLY A 221 -37.41 7.64 16.19
C GLY A 221 -38.62 7.00 15.54
N ASN A 222 -39.72 7.00 16.27
CA ASN A 222 -41.00 6.50 15.80
C ASN A 222 -41.43 7.20 14.50
N GLY A 223 -41.92 6.42 13.55
CA GLY A 223 -42.41 6.92 12.25
C GLY A 223 -41.38 7.02 11.16
N ASN A 224 -40.08 6.81 11.45
CA ASN A 224 -39.07 6.73 10.44
C ASN A 224 -38.83 5.26 10.00
N VAL A 225 -39.30 4.91 8.84
CA VAL A 225 -39.17 3.55 8.30
C VAL A 225 -37.78 3.37 7.69
N ILE A 226 -37.12 2.29 8.04
CA ILE A 226 -35.84 1.87 7.44
C ILE A 226 -36.12 0.89 6.30
N SER A 227 -35.84 1.29 5.09
CA SER A 227 -35.94 0.41 3.91
C SER A 227 -34.81 -0.64 3.87
N ALA A 228 -35.02 -1.68 3.07
CA ALA A 228 -33.97 -2.66 2.80
C ALA A 228 -32.72 -1.96 2.22
N ASN A 229 -31.53 -2.32 2.74
CA ASN A 229 -30.23 -1.73 2.35
C ASN A 229 -30.08 -0.22 2.65
N TYR A 230 -30.84 0.31 3.59
CA TYR A 230 -30.69 1.71 4.02
C TYR A 230 -29.32 1.94 4.63
N LYS A 231 -28.71 3.05 4.25
CA LYS A 231 -27.40 3.49 4.74
C LYS A 231 -27.53 4.83 5.45
N LYS A 232 -27.15 4.86 6.71
CA LYS A 232 -27.06 6.10 7.48
C LYS A 232 -25.62 6.58 7.47
N MET A 233 -25.38 7.75 6.90
CA MET A 233 -24.06 8.40 6.93
C MET A 233 -24.03 9.38 8.11
N ILE A 234 -22.99 9.28 8.92
CA ILE A 234 -22.68 10.20 10.02
C ILE A 234 -21.36 10.89 9.65
N PRO A 235 -21.42 12.18 9.32
CA PRO A 235 -20.25 12.91 8.85
C PRO A 235 -19.18 13.06 9.95
N SER A 236 -17.93 13.11 9.54
CA SER A 236 -16.76 13.34 10.39
C SER A 236 -16.59 12.30 11.52
N MET A 237 -17.09 11.10 11.32
CA MET A 237 -16.91 9.94 12.20
C MET A 237 -16.19 8.79 11.50
N GLY A 238 -15.34 9.05 10.54
CA GLY A 238 -14.42 8.09 9.92
C GLY A 238 -13.00 8.24 10.45
N MET A 239 -12.04 7.66 9.72
CA MET A 239 -10.61 7.87 9.95
C MET A 239 -10.26 9.33 9.68
N LYS A 240 -9.27 9.85 10.40
CA LYS A 240 -8.75 11.19 10.17
C LYS A 240 -7.33 11.11 9.63
N ARG A 241 -7.04 11.87 8.58
CA ARG A 241 -5.70 12.01 8.02
C ARG A 241 -5.48 13.45 7.62
N GLU A 242 -4.48 14.10 8.21
CA GLU A 242 -4.22 15.53 8.02
C GLU A 242 -5.49 16.37 8.32
N ASP A 243 -5.98 17.12 7.33
CA ASP A 243 -7.18 17.96 7.45
C ASP A 243 -8.47 17.25 6.98
N HIS A 244 -8.37 15.97 6.61
CA HIS A 244 -9.52 15.23 6.07
C HIS A 244 -10.01 14.21 7.10
N THR A 245 -11.33 14.20 7.31
CA THR A 245 -12.00 13.20 8.15
C THR A 245 -13.08 12.51 7.33
N GLY A 246 -13.06 11.19 7.31
CA GLY A 246 -14.07 10.39 6.65
C GLY A 246 -15.38 10.32 7.44
N ASN A 247 -16.30 9.49 6.99
CA ASN A 247 -17.62 9.33 7.55
C ASN A 247 -17.77 7.94 8.19
N LEU A 248 -18.70 7.82 9.13
CA LEU A 248 -19.21 6.53 9.56
C LEU A 248 -20.48 6.20 8.76
N ILE A 249 -20.47 5.06 8.10
CA ILE A 249 -21.59 4.55 7.31
C ILE A 249 -22.16 3.34 8.02
N ILE A 250 -23.39 3.45 8.52
CA ILE A 250 -24.12 2.33 9.13
C ILE A 250 -25.00 1.71 8.06
N ASN A 251 -24.69 0.49 7.66
CA ASN A 251 -25.48 -0.30 6.72
C ASN A 251 -26.48 -1.15 7.50
N PHE A 252 -27.78 -0.89 7.32
CA PHE A 252 -28.83 -1.67 7.95
C PHE A 252 -29.24 -2.83 7.05
N ASN A 253 -29.22 -4.03 7.61
CA ASN A 253 -29.74 -5.23 6.98
C ASN A 253 -31.03 -5.64 7.69
N VAL A 254 -32.15 -5.56 6.98
CA VAL A 254 -33.48 -5.91 7.57
C VAL A 254 -33.75 -7.40 7.39
N THR A 255 -33.96 -8.10 8.49
CA THR A 255 -34.36 -9.51 8.47
C THR A 255 -35.89 -9.62 8.54
N PHE A 256 -36.43 -10.38 7.62
CA PHE A 256 -37.87 -10.67 7.56
C PHE A 256 -38.16 -11.96 8.33
N PRO A 257 -39.36 -12.08 8.95
CA PRO A 257 -39.79 -13.33 9.54
C PRO A 257 -40.04 -14.38 8.45
N GLU A 258 -39.75 -15.64 8.73
CA GLU A 258 -39.97 -16.72 7.76
C GLU A 258 -41.45 -16.96 7.47
N ARG A 259 -42.30 -16.78 8.47
CA ARG A 259 -43.77 -16.96 8.37
C ARG A 259 -44.48 -15.95 9.27
N LEU A 260 -45.67 -15.57 8.87
CA LEU A 260 -46.63 -14.82 9.66
C LEU A 260 -47.84 -15.71 9.98
N THR A 261 -48.44 -15.50 11.12
CA THR A 261 -49.73 -16.11 11.46
C THR A 261 -50.88 -15.42 10.70
N GLU A 262 -52.01 -16.11 10.52
CA GLU A 262 -53.20 -15.52 9.86
C GLU A 262 -53.70 -14.23 10.54
N GLU A 263 -53.60 -14.19 11.88
CA GLU A 263 -53.96 -13.00 12.67
C GLU A 263 -52.99 -11.84 12.38
N GLN A 264 -51.69 -12.12 12.30
CA GLN A 264 -50.67 -11.09 11.95
C GLN A 264 -50.87 -10.55 10.54
N VAL A 265 -51.21 -11.41 9.59
CA VAL A 265 -51.49 -11.00 8.21
C VAL A 265 -52.65 -10.02 8.19
N LYS A 266 -53.81 -10.38 8.84
CA LYS A 266 -54.98 -9.50 8.91
C LYS A 266 -54.67 -8.14 9.52
N ILE A 267 -53.92 -8.12 10.64
CA ILE A 267 -53.54 -6.85 11.30
C ILE A 267 -52.69 -5.98 10.39
N ILE A 268 -51.74 -6.61 9.67
CA ILE A 268 -50.84 -5.87 8.75
C ILE A 268 -51.61 -5.34 7.55
N GLU A 269 -52.56 -6.10 6.99
CA GLU A 269 -53.44 -5.67 5.89
C GLU A 269 -54.37 -4.50 6.29
N ASP A 270 -54.80 -4.47 7.55
CA ASP A 270 -55.65 -3.39 8.05
C ASP A 270 -54.87 -2.08 8.32
N VAL A 271 -53.57 -2.15 8.55
CA VAL A 271 -52.73 -1.00 8.99
C VAL A 271 -51.90 -0.43 7.85
N LEU A 272 -51.48 -1.24 6.88
CA LEU A 272 -50.68 -0.85 5.72
C LEU A 272 -51.49 -0.76 4.44
#